data_4a0de555e68e4f4556c7dc6f6c4f845d
#
_entry.id   4a0de555e68e4f4556c7dc6f6c4f845d
#
_cell.length_a   1.000
_cell.length_b   1.000
_cell.length_c   1.000
_cell.angle_alpha   90.00
_cell.angle_beta   90.00
_cell.angle_gamma   90.00
#
_symmetry.space_group_name_H-M   'P 1'
#
loop_
_entity.id
_entity.type
_entity.pdbx_description
1 polymer ?
#
loop_
_entity_poly.entity_id
_entity_poly.type
_entity_poly.pdbx_seq_one_letter_code
_entity_poly.pdbx_strand_id
1 'polypeptide(L)'
;MEMAGEILGQLLAACVGTAAFSALFGVSKKYWLDCGICGAVGWGVYLAVMAAYQTPIIGTFAASAVLTMLSRCLAIQRKAPTILFLVCGIFPLVPGAAIYYTAYNFFMGQEALALQYGMDTIKMAIAIGLGIGAAYSLPGHLFGWKREIEVWEPGKEGKKLSLIHISEPTRH
;
A
#
# COMPACT_ATOMS: atom_id res chain seq x y z
N MET A 1 -14.13 24.07 -15.10
CA MET A 1 -14.63 22.73 -15.51
C MET A 1 -13.50 21.82 -16.00
N GLU A 2 -12.48 22.34 -16.69
CA GLU A 2 -11.33 21.54 -17.18
C GLU A 2 -10.53 20.87 -16.03
N MET A 3 -10.13 21.61 -15.00
CA MET A 3 -9.38 21.07 -13.86
C MET A 3 -10.08 19.91 -13.14
N ALA A 4 -11.42 19.98 -13.01
CA ALA A 4 -12.17 18.90 -12.38
C ALA A 4 -12.17 17.62 -13.23
N GLY A 5 -12.22 17.79 -14.57
CA GLY A 5 -12.12 16.66 -15.52
C GLY A 5 -10.75 15.99 -15.49
N GLU A 6 -9.67 16.77 -15.38
CA GLU A 6 -8.30 16.25 -15.28
C GLU A 6 -8.09 15.46 -13.98
N ILE A 7 -8.56 15.99 -12.85
CA ILE A 7 -8.47 15.30 -11.56
C ILE A 7 -9.24 13.98 -11.60
N LEU A 8 -10.47 14.00 -12.14
CA LEU A 8 -11.28 12.79 -12.29
C LEU A 8 -10.59 11.75 -13.18
N GLY A 9 -10.02 12.18 -14.30
CA GLY A 9 -9.24 11.33 -15.20
C GLY A 9 -8.04 10.67 -14.49
N GLN A 10 -7.31 11.44 -13.69
CA GLN A 10 -6.18 10.93 -12.91
C GLN A 10 -6.63 9.91 -11.84
N LEU A 11 -7.73 10.17 -11.15
CA LEU A 11 -8.29 9.24 -10.15
C LEU A 11 -8.76 7.92 -10.79
N LEU A 12 -9.40 8.01 -11.94
CA LEU A 12 -9.82 6.83 -12.71
C LEU A 12 -8.60 6.04 -13.21
N ALA A 13 -7.60 6.71 -13.73
CA ALA A 13 -6.35 6.07 -14.16
C ALA A 13 -5.63 5.38 -12.98
N ALA A 14 -5.56 6.03 -11.81
CA ALA A 14 -5.02 5.41 -10.61
C ALA A 14 -5.82 4.20 -10.16
N CYS A 15 -7.16 4.26 -10.20
CA CYS A 15 -8.05 3.15 -9.85
C CYS A 15 -7.84 1.95 -10.78
N VAL A 16 -7.94 2.17 -12.09
CA VAL A 16 -7.80 1.11 -13.11
C VAL A 16 -6.38 0.54 -13.10
N GLY A 17 -5.36 1.39 -13.04
CA GLY A 17 -3.96 0.98 -12.98
C GLY A 17 -3.66 0.11 -11.76
N THR A 18 -4.15 0.51 -10.58
CA THR A 18 -3.98 -0.26 -9.34
C THR A 18 -4.74 -1.60 -9.38
N ALA A 19 -5.96 -1.60 -9.93
CA ALA A 19 -6.73 -2.83 -10.10
C ALA A 19 -6.03 -3.81 -11.07
N ALA A 20 -5.51 -3.31 -12.20
CA ALA A 20 -4.73 -4.11 -13.14
C ALA A 20 -3.44 -4.63 -12.49
N PHE A 21 -2.76 -3.80 -11.72
CA PHE A 21 -1.55 -4.19 -10.98
C PHE A 21 -1.84 -5.29 -9.94
N SER A 22 -3.01 -5.21 -9.26
CA SER A 22 -3.42 -6.26 -8.33
C SER A 22 -3.60 -7.62 -9.02
N ALA A 23 -4.03 -7.63 -10.29
CA ALA A 23 -4.12 -8.86 -11.08
C ALA A 23 -2.73 -9.46 -11.36
N LEU A 24 -1.72 -8.63 -11.65
CA LEU A 24 -0.33 -9.06 -11.85
C LEU A 24 0.26 -9.70 -10.58
N PHE A 25 -0.11 -9.21 -9.40
CA PHE A 25 0.29 -9.78 -8.10
C PHE A 25 -0.49 -11.03 -7.70
N GLY A 26 -1.35 -11.55 -8.58
CA GLY A 26 -2.13 -12.75 -8.29
C GLY A 26 -3.21 -12.55 -7.21
N VAL A 27 -3.60 -11.31 -6.95
CA VAL A 27 -4.69 -11.00 -6.02
C VAL A 27 -6.00 -11.58 -6.55
N SER A 28 -6.79 -12.20 -5.67
CA SER A 28 -8.09 -12.77 -6.04
C SER A 28 -9.02 -11.69 -6.61
N LYS A 29 -9.74 -12.00 -7.70
CA LYS A 29 -10.63 -11.09 -8.45
C LYS A 29 -11.60 -10.31 -7.56
N LYS A 30 -12.04 -10.91 -6.46
CA LYS A 30 -12.95 -10.29 -5.49
C LYS A 30 -12.41 -9.03 -4.80
N TYR A 31 -11.08 -8.84 -4.81
CA TYR A 31 -10.41 -7.70 -4.16
C TYR A 31 -9.89 -6.65 -5.15
N TRP A 32 -9.99 -6.88 -6.46
CA TRP A 32 -9.46 -5.97 -7.46
C TRP A 32 -10.03 -4.55 -7.33
N LEU A 33 -11.35 -4.46 -7.13
CA LEU A 33 -12.03 -3.19 -6.96
C LEU A 33 -11.59 -2.48 -5.67
N ASP A 34 -11.45 -3.23 -4.57
CA ASP A 34 -11.00 -2.69 -3.30
C ASP A 34 -9.56 -2.14 -3.42
N CYS A 35 -8.66 -2.84 -4.12
CA CYS A 35 -7.32 -2.36 -4.43
C CYS A 35 -7.34 -1.10 -5.30
N GLY A 36 -8.19 -1.07 -6.34
CA GLY A 36 -8.37 0.10 -7.18
C GLY A 36 -8.82 1.33 -6.39
N ILE A 37 -9.79 1.17 -5.50
CA ILE A 37 -10.26 2.24 -4.60
C ILE A 37 -9.12 2.72 -3.71
N CYS A 38 -8.30 1.80 -3.15
CA CYS A 38 -7.13 2.18 -2.36
C CYS A 38 -6.17 3.09 -3.15
N GLY A 39 -5.85 2.70 -4.38
CA GLY A 39 -4.97 3.50 -5.24
C GLY A 39 -5.55 4.86 -5.58
N ALA A 40 -6.84 4.93 -5.94
CA ALA A 40 -7.53 6.17 -6.23
C ALA A 40 -7.58 7.13 -5.03
N VAL A 41 -7.90 6.61 -3.83
CA VAL A 41 -7.92 7.42 -2.60
C VAL A 41 -6.51 7.91 -2.26
N GLY A 42 -5.48 7.04 -2.33
CA GLY A 42 -4.10 7.43 -2.10
C GLY A 42 -3.67 8.56 -3.04
N TRP A 43 -3.96 8.42 -4.34
CA TRP A 43 -3.66 9.45 -5.33
C TRP A 43 -4.45 10.74 -5.11
N GLY A 44 -5.73 10.64 -4.74
CA GLY A 44 -6.57 11.80 -4.42
C GLY A 44 -6.04 12.61 -3.23
N VAL A 45 -5.60 11.93 -2.16
CA VAL A 45 -4.96 12.60 -1.01
C VAL A 45 -3.66 13.30 -1.44
N TYR A 46 -2.84 12.64 -2.27
CA TYR A 46 -1.64 13.25 -2.82
C TYR A 46 -1.96 14.53 -3.58
N LEU A 47 -2.93 14.51 -4.50
CA LEU A 47 -3.33 15.68 -5.26
C LEU A 47 -3.88 16.81 -4.37
N ALA A 48 -4.69 16.48 -3.37
CA ALA A 48 -5.24 17.46 -2.44
C ALA A 48 -4.15 18.17 -1.62
N VAL A 49 -3.16 17.41 -1.13
CA VAL A 49 -2.02 17.96 -0.38
C VAL A 49 -1.09 18.76 -1.29
N MET A 50 -0.88 18.30 -2.53
CA MET A 50 -0.11 19.06 -3.53
C MET A 50 -0.76 20.40 -3.87
N ALA A 51 -2.08 20.45 -3.97
CA ALA A 51 -2.80 21.71 -4.20
C ALA A 51 -2.66 22.70 -3.03
N ALA A 52 -2.55 22.20 -1.79
CA ALA A 52 -2.45 23.04 -0.59
C ALA A 52 -1.01 23.48 -0.28
N TYR A 53 -0.04 22.56 -0.38
CA TYR A 53 1.33 22.77 0.11
C TYR A 53 2.39 22.81 -0.97
N GLN A 54 2.07 22.42 -2.20
CA GLN A 54 2.98 22.37 -3.36
C GLN A 54 4.30 21.61 -3.11
N THR A 55 4.28 20.66 -2.15
CA THR A 55 5.46 19.90 -1.74
C THR A 55 5.22 18.40 -1.94
N PRO A 56 5.87 17.76 -2.93
CA PRO A 56 5.67 16.33 -3.22
C PRO A 56 5.94 15.41 -2.03
N ILE A 57 6.91 15.76 -1.19
CA ILE A 57 7.32 14.96 -0.02
C ILE A 57 6.18 14.89 1.00
N ILE A 58 5.56 16.03 1.34
CA ILE A 58 4.43 16.09 2.28
C ILE A 58 3.21 15.38 1.69
N GLY A 59 2.96 15.56 0.38
CA GLY A 59 1.90 14.88 -0.34
C GLY A 59 2.05 13.36 -0.28
N THR A 60 3.23 12.87 -0.56
CA THR A 60 3.54 11.44 -0.55
C THR A 60 3.46 10.84 0.86
N PHE A 61 3.95 11.56 1.89
CA PHE A 61 3.83 11.14 3.29
C PHE A 61 2.36 11.02 3.72
N ALA A 62 1.56 12.06 3.50
CA ALA A 62 0.15 12.07 3.88
C ALA A 62 -0.66 11.00 3.14
N ALA A 63 -0.42 10.88 1.82
CA ALA A 63 -1.08 9.88 1.00
C ALA A 63 -0.77 8.44 1.45
N SER A 64 0.50 8.14 1.74
CA SER A 64 0.91 6.81 2.21
C SER A 64 0.37 6.48 3.60
N ALA A 65 0.26 7.47 4.50
CA ALA A 65 -0.35 7.29 5.81
C ALA A 65 -1.85 6.98 5.70
N VAL A 66 -2.60 7.78 4.93
CA VAL A 66 -4.05 7.56 4.71
C VAL A 66 -4.31 6.23 3.99
N LEU A 67 -3.51 5.91 2.97
CA LEU A 67 -3.59 4.64 2.26
C LEU A 67 -3.39 3.45 3.21
N THR A 68 -2.40 3.53 4.10
CA THR A 68 -2.14 2.48 5.09
C THR A 68 -3.32 2.30 6.04
N MET A 69 -3.92 3.40 6.50
CA MET A 69 -5.13 3.34 7.32
C MET A 69 -6.29 2.69 6.59
N LEU A 70 -6.54 3.09 5.35
CA LEU A 70 -7.58 2.51 4.50
C LEU A 70 -7.35 1.01 4.28
N SER A 71 -6.11 0.61 3.98
CA SER A 71 -5.74 -0.80 3.81
C SER A 71 -6.01 -1.63 5.07
N ARG A 72 -5.75 -1.07 6.27
CA ARG A 72 -6.07 -1.73 7.55
C ARG A 72 -7.59 -1.88 7.75
N CYS A 73 -8.37 -0.85 7.43
CA CYS A 73 -9.84 -0.91 7.51
C CYS A 73 -10.41 -1.97 6.56
N LEU A 74 -9.96 -1.99 5.31
CA LEU A 74 -10.40 -2.98 4.32
C LEU A 74 -9.97 -4.40 4.69
N ALA A 75 -8.77 -4.58 5.24
CA ALA A 75 -8.29 -5.88 5.72
C ALA A 75 -9.23 -6.47 6.77
N ILE A 76 -9.71 -5.65 7.72
CA ILE A 76 -10.66 -6.07 8.75
C ILE A 76 -12.01 -6.42 8.12
N GLN A 77 -12.56 -5.57 7.26
CA GLN A 77 -13.85 -5.76 6.62
C GLN A 77 -13.88 -7.00 5.71
N ARG A 78 -12.81 -7.20 4.95
CA ARG A 78 -12.69 -8.28 3.98
C ARG A 78 -12.08 -9.57 4.55
N LYS A 79 -11.64 -9.55 5.82
CA LYS A 79 -10.92 -10.67 6.49
C LYS A 79 -9.74 -11.15 5.63
N ALA A 80 -8.95 -10.20 5.13
CA ALA A 80 -7.81 -10.42 4.25
C ALA A 80 -6.56 -9.74 4.82
N PRO A 81 -5.34 -10.18 4.44
CA PRO A 81 -4.11 -9.54 4.90
C PRO A 81 -4.03 -8.07 4.48
N THR A 82 -3.64 -7.17 5.38
CA THR A 82 -3.47 -5.73 5.11
C THR A 82 -2.48 -5.47 3.98
N ILE A 83 -1.42 -6.27 3.92
CA ILE A 83 -0.35 -6.14 2.93
C ILE A 83 -0.88 -6.24 1.48
N LEU A 84 -1.95 -7.00 1.26
CA LEU A 84 -2.57 -7.17 -0.04
C LEU A 84 -3.09 -5.84 -0.59
N PHE A 85 -3.82 -5.07 0.22
CA PHE A 85 -4.36 -3.77 -0.19
C PHE A 85 -3.28 -2.70 -0.22
N LEU A 86 -2.34 -2.75 0.74
CA LEU A 86 -1.26 -1.77 0.86
C LEU A 86 -0.31 -1.82 -0.32
N VAL A 87 0.19 -3.01 -0.68
CA VAL A 87 1.17 -3.15 -1.77
C VAL A 87 0.57 -2.75 -3.11
N CYS A 88 -0.67 -3.12 -3.37
CA CYS A 88 -1.34 -2.70 -4.61
C CYS A 88 -1.61 -1.20 -4.61
N GLY A 89 -2.15 -0.67 -3.50
CA GLY A 89 -2.57 0.73 -3.41
C GLY A 89 -1.43 1.74 -3.44
N ILE A 90 -0.21 1.37 -3.02
CA ILE A 90 0.95 2.26 -3.00
C ILE A 90 1.51 2.53 -4.40
N PHE A 91 1.17 1.70 -5.38
CA PHE A 91 1.74 1.76 -6.72
C PHE A 91 1.67 3.15 -7.38
N PRO A 92 0.55 3.91 -7.33
CA PRO A 92 0.50 5.25 -7.89
C PRO A 92 1.42 6.26 -7.20
N LEU A 93 1.82 6.02 -5.95
CA LEU A 93 2.67 6.90 -5.15
C LEU A 93 4.16 6.66 -5.38
N VAL A 94 4.53 5.52 -5.96
CA VAL A 94 5.94 5.19 -6.25
C VAL A 94 6.49 6.18 -7.28
N PRO A 95 7.63 6.84 -7.02
CA PRO A 95 8.20 7.87 -7.89
C PRO A 95 8.86 7.29 -9.15
N GLY A 96 8.10 6.52 -9.95
CA GLY A 96 8.61 5.79 -11.11
C GLY A 96 9.22 6.73 -12.18
N ALA A 97 8.60 7.87 -12.42
CA ALA A 97 9.12 8.85 -13.37
C ALA A 97 10.47 9.43 -12.92
N ALA A 98 10.62 9.75 -11.63
CA ALA A 98 11.88 10.27 -11.09
C ALA A 98 13.00 9.21 -11.17
N ILE A 99 12.69 7.94 -10.90
CA ILE A 99 13.63 6.82 -11.08
C ILE A 99 14.07 6.73 -12.55
N TYR A 100 13.13 6.78 -13.47
CA TYR A 100 13.42 6.74 -14.91
C TYR A 100 14.30 7.91 -15.34
N TYR A 101 13.97 9.15 -14.95
CA TYR A 101 14.78 10.31 -15.31
C TYR A 101 16.15 10.32 -14.64
N THR A 102 16.31 9.74 -13.45
CA THR A 102 17.61 9.52 -12.83
C THR A 102 18.51 8.67 -13.74
N ALA A 103 18.01 7.52 -14.17
CA ALA A 103 18.77 6.61 -15.04
C ALA A 103 19.02 7.25 -16.42
N TYR A 104 18.00 7.84 -17.02
CA TYR A 104 18.12 8.48 -18.34
C TYR A 104 19.20 9.57 -18.36
N ASN A 105 19.17 10.51 -17.42
CA ASN A 105 20.16 11.59 -17.36
C ASN A 105 21.57 11.07 -17.01
N PHE A 106 21.67 10.03 -16.21
CA PHE A 106 22.95 9.38 -15.95
C PHE A 106 23.59 8.83 -17.21
N PHE A 107 22.83 8.10 -18.05
CA PHE A 107 23.34 7.56 -19.31
C PHE A 107 23.61 8.63 -20.37
N MET A 108 22.91 9.78 -20.30
CA MET A 108 23.16 10.92 -21.17
C MET A 108 24.32 11.81 -20.72
N GLY A 109 25.03 11.43 -19.62
CA GLY A 109 26.16 12.22 -19.09
C GLY A 109 25.74 13.50 -18.36
N GLN A 110 24.46 13.66 -18.04
CA GLN A 110 23.94 14.82 -17.32
C GLN A 110 23.91 14.54 -15.80
N GLU A 111 25.10 14.40 -15.21
CA GLU A 111 25.26 13.95 -13.81
C GLU A 111 24.51 14.82 -12.80
N ALA A 112 24.51 16.15 -12.98
CA ALA A 112 23.81 17.05 -12.06
C ALA A 112 22.30 16.82 -12.03
N LEU A 113 21.67 16.63 -13.19
CA LEU A 113 20.24 16.32 -13.29
C LEU A 113 19.93 14.91 -12.76
N ALA A 114 20.79 13.94 -13.07
CA ALA A 114 20.65 12.58 -12.54
C ALA A 114 20.68 12.58 -11.00
N LEU A 115 21.61 13.34 -10.41
CA LEU A 115 21.70 13.45 -8.96
C LEU A 115 20.45 14.12 -8.36
N GLN A 116 19.94 15.18 -9.00
CA GLN A 116 18.73 15.87 -8.55
C GLN A 116 17.52 14.93 -8.52
N TYR A 117 17.21 14.26 -9.64
CA TYR A 117 16.11 13.30 -9.70
C TYR A 117 16.30 12.11 -8.74
N GLY A 118 17.53 11.65 -8.58
CA GLY A 118 17.87 10.59 -7.64
C GLY A 118 17.61 10.97 -6.19
N MET A 119 18.03 12.17 -5.79
CA MET A 119 17.77 12.69 -4.45
C MET A 119 16.28 12.90 -4.17
N ASP A 120 15.51 13.38 -5.14
CA ASP A 120 14.06 13.52 -4.98
C ASP A 120 13.36 12.16 -4.88
N THR A 121 13.82 11.17 -5.62
CA THR A 121 13.37 9.78 -5.48
C THR A 121 13.59 9.24 -4.08
N ILE A 122 14.79 9.43 -3.51
CA ILE A 122 15.12 8.97 -2.16
C ILE A 122 14.25 9.68 -1.11
N LYS A 123 14.07 11.00 -1.23
CA LYS A 123 13.19 11.75 -0.31
C LYS A 123 11.75 11.24 -0.34
N MET A 124 11.21 10.97 -1.53
CA MET A 124 9.86 10.41 -1.68
C MET A 124 9.77 9.00 -1.09
N ALA A 125 10.76 8.14 -1.32
CA ALA A 125 10.80 6.79 -0.77
C ALA A 125 10.82 6.80 0.77
N ILE A 126 11.62 7.69 1.38
CA ILE A 126 11.64 7.91 2.82
C ILE A 126 10.28 8.41 3.32
N ALA A 127 9.66 9.36 2.62
CA ALA A 127 8.34 9.88 2.98
C ALA A 127 7.26 8.78 2.95
N ILE A 128 7.29 7.89 1.95
CA ILE A 128 6.41 6.72 1.90
C ILE A 128 6.63 5.82 3.11
N GLY A 129 7.87 5.44 3.40
CA GLY A 129 8.20 4.57 4.52
C GLY A 129 7.78 5.14 5.87
N LEU A 130 8.03 6.45 6.09
CA LEU A 130 7.61 7.16 7.30
C LEU A 130 6.08 7.25 7.42
N GLY A 131 5.36 7.52 6.32
CA GLY A 131 3.90 7.56 6.32
C GLY A 131 3.28 6.21 6.68
N ILE A 132 3.80 5.13 6.11
CA ILE A 132 3.39 3.76 6.45
C ILE A 132 3.70 3.47 7.93
N GLY A 133 4.92 3.75 8.39
CA GLY A 133 5.34 3.52 9.77
C GLY A 133 4.50 4.29 10.78
N ALA A 134 4.22 5.58 10.52
CA ALA A 134 3.36 6.41 11.34
C ALA A 134 1.94 5.83 11.45
N ALA A 135 1.36 5.38 10.32
CA ALA A 135 0.03 4.78 10.32
C ALA A 135 -0.01 3.43 11.05
N TYR A 136 1.05 2.62 10.99
CA TYR A 136 1.14 1.37 11.75
C TYR A 136 1.36 1.60 13.25
N SER A 137 1.98 2.71 13.65
CA SER A 137 2.17 3.09 15.06
C SER A 137 0.85 3.44 15.75
N LEU A 138 -0.22 3.74 15.00
CA LEU A 138 -1.53 4.01 15.56
C LEU A 138 -2.13 2.71 16.13
N PRO A 139 -2.60 2.77 17.40
CA PRO A 139 -3.08 1.58 18.10
C PRO A 139 -4.35 1.03 17.45
N GLY A 140 -4.43 -0.29 17.33
CA GLY A 140 -5.50 -1.02 16.63
C GLY A 140 -6.91 -0.82 17.18
N HIS A 141 -7.05 -0.37 18.45
CA HIS A 141 -8.36 -0.10 19.05
C HIS A 141 -9.11 1.06 18.37
N LEU A 142 -8.41 2.01 17.72
CA LEU A 142 -9.03 3.06 16.89
C LEU A 142 -9.75 2.49 15.65
N PHE A 143 -9.39 1.28 15.22
CA PHE A 143 -9.95 0.61 14.07
C PHE A 143 -10.91 -0.53 14.44
N GLY A 144 -11.35 -0.61 15.71
CA GLY A 144 -12.24 -1.68 16.18
C GLY A 144 -11.59 -3.07 16.17
N TRP A 145 -10.25 -3.13 16.13
CA TRP A 145 -9.53 -4.37 16.27
C TRP A 145 -9.65 -4.85 17.72
N LYS A 146 -10.68 -5.61 18.04
CA LYS A 146 -10.68 -6.48 19.20
C LYS A 146 -9.58 -7.49 18.95
N ARG A 147 -8.44 -7.32 19.61
CA ARG A 147 -7.48 -8.40 19.78
C ARG A 147 -8.21 -9.45 20.63
N GLU A 148 -8.86 -10.41 20.01
CA GLU A 148 -9.07 -11.70 20.65
C GLU A 148 -7.66 -12.30 20.76
N ILE A 149 -7.01 -11.94 21.85
CA ILE A 149 -5.90 -12.76 22.37
C ILE A 149 -6.64 -14.02 22.82
N GLU A 150 -6.67 -15.05 21.98
CA GLU A 150 -6.86 -16.41 22.50
C GLU A 150 -5.69 -16.62 23.44
N VAL A 151 -5.94 -16.37 24.73
CA VAL A 151 -5.06 -16.79 25.79
C VAL A 151 -5.08 -18.31 25.70
N TRP A 152 -3.98 -18.89 25.21
CA TRP A 152 -3.80 -20.34 25.22
C TRP A 152 -3.94 -20.80 26.68
N GLU A 153 -5.10 -21.37 27.05
CA GLU A 153 -5.30 -22.01 28.33
C GLU A 153 -4.80 -23.44 28.21
N PRO A 154 -3.66 -23.79 28.85
CA PRO A 154 -3.20 -25.18 28.90
C PRO A 154 -4.23 -26.00 29.71
N GLY A 155 -5.03 -26.78 29.02
CA GLY A 155 -6.01 -27.69 29.69
C GLY A 155 -7.31 -27.89 28.94
N LYS A 156 -7.63 -27.15 27.89
CA LYS A 156 -8.84 -27.35 27.05
C LYS A 156 -8.58 -28.10 25.75
N GLU A 157 -7.47 -28.78 25.61
CA GLU A 157 -7.17 -29.66 24.47
C GLU A 157 -7.82 -31.02 24.63
N GLY A 158 -9.14 -31.07 24.62
CA GLY A 158 -9.87 -32.33 24.73
C GLY A 158 -10.73 -32.73 23.53
N LYS A 159 -10.87 -31.89 22.49
CA LYS A 159 -11.87 -32.21 21.44
C LYS A 159 -11.65 -31.82 20.00
N LYS A 160 -10.50 -31.32 19.58
CA LYS A 160 -10.24 -31.00 18.15
C LYS A 160 -8.93 -31.49 17.53
N LEU A 161 -8.22 -32.41 18.16
CA LEU A 161 -6.98 -33.01 17.64
C LEU A 161 -7.18 -34.39 16.97
N SER A 162 -8.35 -34.68 16.43
CA SER A 162 -8.58 -35.98 15.77
C SER A 162 -8.41 -35.98 14.25
N LEU A 163 -7.85 -34.95 13.65
CA LEU A 163 -7.76 -34.85 12.17
C LEU A 163 -6.37 -34.48 11.61
N ILE A 164 -5.30 -34.57 12.40
CA ILE A 164 -3.95 -34.53 11.81
C ILE A 164 -3.27 -35.85 12.22
N HIS A 165 -3.66 -36.92 11.57
CA HIS A 165 -2.88 -38.15 11.56
C HIS A 165 -1.80 -37.98 10.49
N ILE A 166 -0.64 -37.44 10.89
CA ILE A 166 0.57 -37.48 10.08
C ILE A 166 1.04 -38.92 10.16
N SER A 167 0.80 -39.68 9.11
CA SER A 167 1.39 -41.02 8.93
C SER A 167 2.92 -40.83 8.86
N GLU A 168 3.62 -41.23 9.93
CA GLU A 168 5.07 -41.42 9.87
C GLU A 168 5.40 -42.48 8.83
N PRO A 169 6.37 -42.21 7.93
CA PRO A 169 6.86 -43.28 7.05
C PRO A 169 7.64 -44.28 7.88
N THR A 170 7.08 -45.47 8.05
CA THR A 170 7.79 -46.65 8.61
C THR A 170 9.00 -46.95 7.73
N ARG A 171 10.20 -46.74 8.26
CA ARG A 171 11.45 -47.31 7.73
C ARG A 171 11.43 -48.81 7.95
N HIS A 172 11.50 -49.54 6.84
CA HIS A 172 12.08 -50.88 6.79
C HIS A 172 13.39 -50.84 6.02
#